data_e32ea1cb8b6ca10488e4a953172cbdf2
#
_entry.id   e32ea1cb8b6ca10488e4a953172cbdf2
#
_cell.length_a   1.000
_cell.length_b   1.000
_cell.length_c   1.000
_cell.angle_alpha   90.00
_cell.angle_beta   90.00
_cell.angle_gamma   90.00
#
_symmetry.space_group_name_H-M   'P 1'
#
loop_
_entity.id
_entity.type
_entity.pdbx_description
1 polymer ?
#
loop_
_entity_poly.entity_id
_entity_poly.type
_entity_poly.pdbx_seq_one_letter_code
_entity_poly.pdbx_strand_id
1 'polypeptide(L)' 'MRASRLVALLLLLQSRGRLTAAELARELEVSERTIHRDVEALSASGVPV' A
#
# COMPACT_ATOMS: atom_id res chain seq x y z
N MET A 1 -9.24 6.95 6.36
CA MET A 1 -10.17 6.61 5.28
C MET A 1 -9.51 5.68 4.31
N ARG A 2 -10.26 4.69 3.85
CA ARG A 2 -9.67 3.64 3.02
C ARG A 2 -9.13 4.14 1.70
N ALA A 3 -9.91 5.00 1.04
CA ALA A 3 -9.49 5.53 -0.26
C ALA A 3 -8.19 6.32 -0.13
N SER A 4 -8.08 7.13 0.91
CA SER A 4 -6.88 7.91 1.14
C SER A 4 -5.68 7.02 1.42
N ARG A 5 -5.88 5.91 2.15
CA ARG A 5 -4.80 4.99 2.44
C ARG A 5 -4.31 4.29 1.18
N LEU A 6 -5.24 3.89 0.31
CA LEU A 6 -4.86 3.26 -0.95
C LEU A 6 -4.07 4.21 -1.84
N VAL A 7 -4.48 5.47 -1.89
CA VAL A 7 -3.76 6.48 -2.65
C VAL A 7 -2.37 6.69 -2.05
N ALA A 8 -2.28 6.79 -0.73
CA ALA A 8 -0.99 6.96 -0.05
C ALA A 8 -0.06 5.78 -0.33
N LEU A 9 -0.60 4.57 -0.30
CA LEU A 9 0.16 3.36 -0.58
C LEU A 9 0.72 3.39 -1.99
N LEU A 10 -0.11 3.74 -2.94
CA LEU A 10 0.30 3.82 -4.34
C LEU A 10 1.39 4.87 -4.54
N LEU A 11 1.23 6.03 -3.93
CA LEU A 11 2.21 7.10 -4.04
C LEU A 11 3.55 6.71 -3.42
N LEU A 12 3.52 6.02 -2.29
CA LEU A 12 4.75 5.54 -1.66
C LEU A 12 5.48 4.56 -2.56
N LEU A 13 4.75 3.63 -3.15
CA LEU A 13 5.34 2.65 -4.06
C LEU A 13 5.96 3.31 -5.27
N GLN A 14 5.31 4.33 -5.80
CA GLN A 14 5.81 5.03 -6.98
C GLN A 14 7.00 5.92 -6.68
N SER A 15 6.99 6.59 -5.53
CA SER A 15 8.06 7.54 -5.22
C SER A 15 9.30 6.87 -4.64
N ARG A 16 9.14 5.78 -3.90
CA ARG A 16 10.28 5.10 -3.28
C ARG A 16 10.67 3.81 -3.98
N GLY A 17 9.85 3.37 -4.93
CA GLY A 17 10.10 2.16 -5.65
C GLY A 17 9.77 0.94 -4.84
N ARG A 18 10.78 0.33 -4.22
CA ARG A 18 10.60 -0.93 -3.51
C ARG A 18 10.49 -0.72 -2.01
N LEU A 19 9.37 -1.15 -1.43
CA LEU A 19 9.16 -1.12 0.00
C LEU A 19 8.60 -2.47 0.44
N THR A 20 9.03 -2.92 1.61
CA THR A 20 8.47 -4.14 2.19
C THR A 20 7.13 -3.82 2.82
N ALA A 21 6.33 -4.88 3.05
CA ALA A 21 5.05 -4.70 3.74
C ALA A 21 5.25 -4.09 5.13
N ALA A 22 6.34 -4.48 5.81
CA ALA A 22 6.64 -3.93 7.13
C ALA A 22 6.93 -2.43 7.05
N GLU A 23 7.67 -2.01 6.04
CA GLU A 23 7.98 -0.59 5.85
C GLU A 23 6.74 0.21 5.51
N LEU A 24 5.90 -0.32 4.63
CA LEU A 24 4.64 0.33 4.28
C LEU A 24 3.71 0.44 5.48
N ALA A 25 3.64 -0.63 6.28
CA ALA A 25 2.80 -0.65 7.46
C ALA A 25 3.24 0.44 8.44
N ARG A 26 4.54 0.59 8.61
CA ARG A 26 5.09 1.60 9.51
C ARG A 26 4.78 3.00 9.01
N GLU A 27 4.99 3.24 7.72
CA GLU A 27 4.75 4.55 7.13
C GLU A 27 3.29 4.97 7.21
N LEU A 28 2.38 4.02 7.05
CA LEU A 28 0.95 4.30 7.04
C LEU A 28 0.29 4.04 8.40
N GLU A 29 1.07 3.60 9.38
CA GLU A 29 0.59 3.35 10.74
C GLU A 29 -0.55 2.34 10.78
N VAL A 30 -0.38 1.26 10.03
CA VAL A 30 -1.34 0.15 9.98
C VAL A 30 -0.58 -1.17 10.14
N SER A 31 -1.31 -2.27 10.26
CA SER A 31 -0.67 -3.58 10.35
C SER A 31 -0.23 -4.08 8.98
N GLU A 32 0.72 -5.01 8.96
CA GLU A 32 1.16 -5.63 7.71
C GLU A 32 0.00 -6.35 7.03
N ARG A 33 -0.89 -6.94 7.83
CA ARG A 33 -2.07 -7.60 7.28
C ARG A 33 -2.91 -6.63 6.47
N THR A 34 -3.07 -5.42 6.96
CA THR A 34 -3.80 -4.38 6.25
C THR A 34 -3.09 -4.02 4.95
N ILE A 35 -1.76 -3.96 4.97
CA ILE A 35 -1.00 -3.68 3.76
C ILE A 35 -1.23 -4.77 2.71
N HIS A 36 -1.16 -6.03 3.11
CA HIS A 36 -1.39 -7.14 2.17
C HIS A 36 -2.78 -7.06 1.54
N ARG A 37 -3.78 -6.75 2.34
CA ARG A 37 -5.15 -6.62 1.83
C ARG A 37 -5.27 -5.45 0.85
N ASP A 38 -4.63 -4.34 1.17
CA ASP A 38 -4.69 -3.16 0.32
C ASP A 38 -3.95 -3.39 -1.00
N VAL A 39 -2.81 -4.08 -0.96
CA VAL A 39 -2.07 -4.41 -2.17
C VAL A 39 -2.92 -5.31 -3.06
N GLU A 40 -3.61 -6.28 -2.48
CA GLU A 40 -4.50 -7.14 -3.24
C GLU A 40 -5.62 -6.36 -3.89
N ALA A 41 -6.18 -5.37 -3.17
CA ALA A 41 -7.23 -4.53 -3.70
C ALA A 41 -6.75 -3.73 -4.91
N LEU A 42 -5.55 -3.16 -4.81
CA LEU A 42 -4.95 -2.40 -5.91
C LEU A 42 -4.71 -3.30 -7.12
N SER A 43 -4.18 -4.49 -6.87
CA SER A 43 -3.91 -5.47 -7.93
C SER A 43 -5.19 -5.87 -8.64
N ALA A 44 -6.25 -6.10 -7.88
CA ALA A 44 -7.54 -6.47 -8.43
C ALA A 44 -8.14 -5.36 -9.29
N SER A 45 -7.77 -4.12 -9.01
CA SER A 45 -8.22 -2.97 -9.80
C SER A 45 -7.40 -2.77 -11.07
N GLY A 46 -6.38 -3.59 -11.29
CA GLY A 46 -5.54 -3.48 -12.48
C GLY A 46 -4.35 -2.58 -12.30
N VAL A 47 -4.09 -2.11 -11.09
CA VAL A 47 -2.92 -1.28 -10.81
C VAL A 47 -1.70 -2.19 -10.61
N PRO A 48 -0.62 -2.01 -11.38
CA PRO A 48 0.59 -2.82 -11.18
C PRO A 48 1.29 -2.41 -9.88
N VAL A 49 1.53 -3.39 -9.05
CA VAL A 49 2.12 -3.13 -7.73
C VAL A 49 3.39 -3.95 -7.53
#